data_582384288f9ef78a7e770c4cc2d18486
#
_entry.id   582384288f9ef78a7e770c4cc2d18486
#
_cell.length_a   1.000
_cell.length_b   1.000
_cell.length_c   1.000
_cell.angle_alpha   90.00
_cell.angle_beta   90.00
_cell.angle_gamma   90.00
#
_symmetry.space_group_name_H-M   'P 1'
#
loop_
_entity.id
_entity.type
_entity.pdbx_description
1 polymer ?
#
loop_
_entity_poly.entity_id
_entity_poly.type
_entity_poly.pdbx_seq_one_letter_code
_entity_poly.pdbx_strand_id
1 'polypeptide(L)'
;MTKDLPYRACAGVVLVNADGRIFTGERVDTPGAWQMPQGGIDDGETFEAAALRELKEETGLPASAVTVEAILDGWVTYDLPPHLLGKIWKGRYRGQKQKWALLRFH
;
A
#
# COMPACT_ATOMS: atom_id res chain seq x y z
N MET A 1 4.81 -19.64 -17.39
CA MET A 1 3.37 -19.40 -17.36
C MET A 1 3.07 -18.26 -16.44
N THR A 2 2.23 -17.32 -16.86
CA THR A 2 1.94 -16.13 -16.05
C THR A 2 1.28 -16.46 -14.71
N LYS A 3 0.44 -17.52 -14.66
CA LYS A 3 -0.21 -17.93 -13.43
C LYS A 3 0.77 -18.44 -12.36
N ASP A 4 2.00 -18.74 -12.76
CA ASP A 4 3.02 -19.20 -11.83
C ASP A 4 3.81 -18.06 -11.21
N LEU A 5 3.56 -16.81 -11.63
CA LEU A 5 4.21 -15.66 -11.07
C LEU A 5 3.62 -15.33 -9.70
N PRO A 6 4.45 -14.82 -8.78
CA PRO A 6 3.93 -14.40 -7.47
C PRO A 6 3.21 -13.05 -7.56
N TYR A 7 2.46 -12.73 -6.52
CA TYR A 7 1.92 -11.39 -6.33
C TYR A 7 2.96 -10.51 -5.67
N ARG A 8 2.98 -9.24 -6.03
CA ARG A 8 3.83 -8.24 -5.39
C ARG A 8 3.19 -7.85 -4.07
N ALA A 9 3.90 -8.08 -2.96
CA ALA A 9 3.37 -7.76 -1.63
C ALA A 9 3.43 -6.26 -1.36
N CYS A 10 2.31 -5.68 -0.95
CA CYS A 10 2.20 -4.25 -0.67
C CYS A 10 1.57 -4.01 0.68
N ALA A 11 1.97 -2.90 1.30
CA ALA A 11 1.39 -2.41 2.54
C ALA A 11 0.54 -1.19 2.23
N GLY A 12 -0.68 -1.17 2.73
CA GLY A 12 -1.58 -0.03 2.61
C GLY A 12 -1.92 0.55 3.97
N VAL A 13 -2.18 1.84 4.01
CA VAL A 13 -2.47 2.57 5.23
C VAL A 13 -3.83 3.24 5.12
N VAL A 14 -4.71 2.96 6.08
CA VAL A 14 -5.92 3.75 6.29
C VAL A 14 -5.57 4.72 7.42
N LEU A 15 -5.31 5.98 7.05
CA LEU A 15 -4.92 7.02 8.00
C LEU A 15 -6.15 7.83 8.38
N VAL A 16 -6.51 7.82 9.67
CA VAL A 16 -7.67 8.55 10.17
C VAL A 16 -7.24 9.59 11.20
N ASN A 17 -7.96 10.70 11.25
CA ASN A 17 -7.74 11.72 12.28
C ASN A 17 -8.76 11.57 13.43
N ALA A 18 -8.68 12.49 14.40
CA ALA A 18 -9.57 12.44 15.55
C ALA A 18 -11.06 12.60 15.19
N ASP A 19 -11.35 13.23 14.04
CA ASP A 19 -12.72 13.42 13.57
C ASP A 19 -13.23 12.26 12.73
N GLY A 20 -12.43 11.21 12.56
CA GLY A 20 -12.80 10.06 11.75
C GLY A 20 -12.63 10.26 10.25
N ARG A 21 -11.94 11.31 9.84
CA ARG A 21 -11.68 11.56 8.42
C ARG A 21 -10.49 10.76 7.94
N ILE A 22 -10.61 10.22 6.72
CA ILE A 22 -9.58 9.39 6.11
C ILE A 22 -8.76 10.23 5.13
N PHE A 23 -7.43 10.11 5.22
CA PHE A 23 -6.53 10.77 4.30
C PHE A 23 -6.52 10.05 2.94
N THR A 24 -6.66 10.82 1.86
CA THR A 24 -6.42 10.34 0.51
C THR A 24 -5.60 11.36 -0.24
N GLY A 25 -4.71 10.88 -1.11
CA GLY A 25 -3.88 11.74 -1.95
C GLY A 25 -4.19 11.52 -3.42
N GLU A 26 -4.16 12.60 -4.17
CA GLU A 26 -4.33 12.52 -5.62
C GLU A 26 -3.04 12.05 -6.27
N ARG A 27 -3.16 11.11 -7.21
CA ARG A 27 -1.99 10.64 -7.95
C ARG A 27 -1.48 11.72 -8.88
N VAL A 28 -0.15 11.90 -8.89
CA VAL A 28 0.50 12.89 -9.76
C VAL A 28 0.35 12.51 -11.24
N ASP A 29 0.42 11.22 -11.53
CA ASP A 29 0.39 10.69 -12.90
C ASP A 29 -1.03 10.50 -13.46
N THR A 30 -2.06 10.61 -12.61
CA THR A 30 -3.45 10.37 -13.01
C THR A 30 -4.36 11.35 -12.28
N PRO A 31 -4.52 12.58 -12.80
CA PRO A 31 -5.42 13.56 -12.18
C PRO A 31 -6.83 13.00 -11.98
N GLY A 32 -7.38 13.24 -10.80
CA GLY A 32 -8.70 12.72 -10.43
C GLY A 32 -8.67 11.34 -9.79
N ALA A 33 -7.53 10.66 -9.77
CA ALA A 33 -7.39 9.36 -9.11
C ALA A 33 -6.87 9.59 -7.69
N TRP A 34 -7.73 9.37 -6.70
CA TRP A 34 -7.40 9.53 -5.29
C TRP A 34 -7.18 8.18 -4.65
N GLN A 35 -6.17 8.08 -3.80
CA GLN A 35 -5.86 6.81 -3.12
C GLN A 35 -5.27 7.04 -1.74
N MET A 36 -5.37 6.01 -0.89
CA MET A 36 -4.72 5.97 0.41
C MET A 36 -3.26 5.60 0.24
N PRO A 37 -2.37 5.98 1.20
CA PRO A 37 -0.95 5.62 1.11
C PRO A 37 -0.75 4.11 0.97
N GLN A 38 0.09 3.72 0.05
CA GLN A 38 0.43 2.31 -0.15
C GLN A 38 1.72 2.18 -0.96
N GLY A 39 2.38 1.04 -0.82
CA GLY A 39 3.55 0.73 -1.61
C GLY A 39 4.09 -0.66 -1.32
N GLY A 40 5.13 -1.05 -2.04
CA GLY A 40 5.72 -2.37 -1.92
C GLY A 40 6.41 -2.61 -0.58
N ILE A 41 6.36 -3.85 -0.12
CA ILE A 41 7.10 -4.29 1.05
C ILE A 41 8.47 -4.77 0.55
N ASP A 42 9.54 -4.19 1.08
CA ASP A 42 10.90 -4.55 0.68
C ASP A 42 11.33 -5.87 1.31
N ASP A 43 12.29 -6.54 0.67
CA ASP A 43 12.82 -7.79 1.21
C ASP A 43 13.36 -7.60 2.61
N GLY A 44 12.96 -8.47 3.52
CA GLY A 44 13.40 -8.40 4.90
C GLY A 44 12.64 -7.39 5.76
N GLU A 45 11.76 -6.60 5.16
CA GLU A 45 10.97 -5.61 5.88
C GLU A 45 9.70 -6.24 6.42
N THR A 46 9.34 -5.89 7.66
CA THR A 46 8.05 -6.31 8.20
C THR A 46 6.93 -5.50 7.57
N PHE A 47 5.70 -6.04 7.61
CA PHE A 47 4.54 -5.29 7.11
C PHE A 47 4.39 -3.95 7.83
N GLU A 48 4.51 -3.94 9.16
CA GLU A 48 4.34 -2.71 9.94
C GLU A 48 5.39 -1.67 9.58
N ALA A 49 6.65 -2.10 9.43
CA ALA A 49 7.74 -1.19 9.03
C ALA A 49 7.48 -0.63 7.63
N ALA A 50 6.99 -1.45 6.72
CA ALA A 50 6.66 -1.01 5.36
C ALA A 50 5.52 0.00 5.38
N ALA A 51 4.47 -0.25 6.17
CA ALA A 51 3.34 0.66 6.27
C ALA A 51 3.77 2.03 6.80
N LEU A 52 4.59 2.05 7.85
CA LEU A 52 5.08 3.31 8.42
C LEU A 52 6.02 4.04 7.47
N ARG A 53 6.85 3.31 6.73
CA ARG A 53 7.74 3.90 5.73
C ARG A 53 6.93 4.54 4.60
N GLU A 54 5.93 3.83 4.07
CA GLU A 54 5.08 4.37 3.00
C GLU A 54 4.30 5.59 3.47
N LEU A 55 3.82 5.58 4.72
CA LEU A 55 3.17 6.75 5.30
C LEU A 55 4.10 7.95 5.27
N LYS A 56 5.34 7.78 5.72
CA LYS A 56 6.32 8.87 5.76
C LYS A 56 6.67 9.36 4.36
N GLU A 57 6.87 8.45 3.42
CA GLU A 57 7.21 8.83 2.05
C GLU A 57 6.10 9.64 1.38
N GLU A 58 4.85 9.29 1.64
CA GLU A 58 3.73 9.93 0.95
C GLU A 58 3.13 11.12 1.68
N THR A 59 3.30 11.21 3.00
CA THR A 59 2.70 12.28 3.80
C THR A 59 3.71 13.12 4.56
N GLY A 60 4.93 12.62 4.74
CA GLY A 60 5.93 13.26 5.58
C GLY A 60 5.78 12.98 7.07
N LEU A 61 4.73 12.24 7.48
CA LEU A 61 4.48 11.97 8.89
C LEU A 61 5.43 10.89 9.43
N PRO A 62 6.10 11.16 10.56
CA PRO A 62 6.93 10.14 11.21
C PRO A 62 6.04 9.15 11.98
N ALA A 63 6.62 8.00 12.33
CA ALA A 63 5.90 6.97 13.08
C ALA A 63 5.38 7.51 14.43
N SER A 64 6.07 8.48 15.03
CA SER A 64 5.65 9.08 16.30
C SER A 64 4.36 9.89 16.21
N ALA A 65 3.94 10.26 15.00
CA ALA A 65 2.73 11.04 14.81
C ALA A 65 1.46 10.17 14.72
N VAL A 66 1.60 8.86 14.71
CA VAL A 66 0.48 7.93 14.52
C VAL A 66 0.52 6.79 15.52
N THR A 67 -0.65 6.18 15.75
CA THR A 67 -0.79 4.95 16.51
C THR A 67 -1.34 3.88 15.57
N VAL A 68 -0.73 2.71 15.55
CA VAL A 68 -1.26 1.57 14.81
C VAL A 68 -2.42 0.98 15.62
N GLU A 69 -3.64 1.21 15.18
CA GLU A 69 -4.82 0.74 15.91
C GLU A 69 -5.21 -0.67 15.53
N ALA A 70 -5.04 -1.04 14.27
CA ALA A 70 -5.40 -2.37 13.80
C ALA A 70 -4.60 -2.73 12.56
N ILE A 71 -4.32 -4.01 12.42
CA ILE A 71 -3.79 -4.58 11.20
C ILE A 71 -4.84 -5.57 10.72
N LEU A 72 -5.38 -5.33 9.54
CA LEU A 72 -6.42 -6.18 9.00
C LEU A 72 -5.83 -7.52 8.57
N ASP A 73 -6.50 -8.61 8.96
CA ASP A 73 -6.06 -9.95 8.59
C ASP A 73 -6.29 -10.19 7.10
N GLY A 74 -5.41 -11.01 6.53
CA GLY A 74 -5.56 -11.45 5.16
C GLY A 74 -5.02 -10.46 4.15
N TRP A 75 -5.07 -10.89 2.90
CA TRP A 75 -4.55 -10.14 1.77
C TRP A 75 -5.66 -9.90 0.77
N VAL A 76 -5.71 -8.69 0.21
CA VAL A 76 -6.58 -8.37 -0.93
C VAL A 76 -5.71 -8.47 -2.17
N THR A 77 -6.12 -9.31 -3.11
CA THR A 77 -5.32 -9.54 -4.32
C THR A 77 -6.04 -9.02 -5.55
N TYR A 78 -5.25 -8.57 -6.53
CA TYR A 78 -5.77 -8.35 -7.87
C TYR A 78 -4.69 -8.72 -8.89
N ASP A 79 -5.15 -9.20 -10.04
CA ASP A 79 -4.26 -9.58 -11.12
C ASP A 79 -4.07 -8.41 -12.08
N LEU A 80 -2.87 -8.33 -12.67
CA LEU A 80 -2.63 -7.33 -13.71
C LEU A 80 -3.50 -7.62 -14.93
N PRO A 81 -4.02 -6.57 -15.59
CA PRO A 81 -4.66 -6.74 -16.88
C PRO A 81 -3.68 -7.38 -17.87
N PRO A 82 -4.17 -8.21 -18.82
CA PRO A 82 -3.28 -8.88 -19.77
C PRO A 82 -2.31 -7.96 -20.51
N HIS A 83 -2.71 -6.73 -20.80
CA HIS A 83 -1.85 -5.80 -21.53
C HIS A 83 -0.68 -5.26 -20.71
N LEU A 84 -0.73 -5.38 -19.37
CA LEU A 84 0.37 -4.96 -18.49
C LEU A 84 1.21 -6.14 -18.02
N LEU A 85 0.70 -7.35 -18.14
CA LEU A 85 1.39 -8.54 -17.68
C LEU A 85 2.70 -8.72 -18.45
N GLY A 86 3.80 -8.87 -17.70
CA GLY A 86 5.12 -8.99 -18.28
C GLY A 86 5.78 -7.67 -18.63
N LYS A 87 5.08 -6.54 -18.51
CA LYS A 87 5.58 -5.23 -18.93
C LYS A 87 5.96 -4.30 -17.78
N ILE A 88 5.29 -4.41 -16.65
CA ILE A 88 5.62 -3.61 -15.46
C ILE A 88 6.29 -4.48 -14.42
N TRP A 89 7.00 -3.87 -13.48
CA TRP A 89 7.78 -4.57 -12.43
C TRP A 89 8.72 -5.62 -13.01
N LYS A 90 9.29 -5.33 -14.21
CA LYS A 90 10.22 -6.23 -14.91
C LYS A 90 9.62 -7.60 -15.22
N GLY A 91 8.30 -7.70 -15.34
CA GLY A 91 7.61 -8.93 -15.64
C GLY A 91 7.62 -9.96 -14.53
N ARG A 92 7.95 -9.56 -13.30
CA ARG A 92 8.14 -10.51 -12.18
C ARG A 92 6.87 -10.97 -11.49
N TYR A 93 5.76 -10.23 -11.66
CA TYR A 93 4.57 -10.42 -10.85
C TYR A 93 3.33 -10.56 -11.71
N ARG A 94 2.37 -11.33 -11.22
CA ARG A 94 1.05 -11.47 -11.85
C ARG A 94 0.07 -10.39 -11.41
N GLY A 95 0.39 -9.67 -10.34
CA GLY A 95 -0.47 -8.65 -9.77
C GLY A 95 0.05 -8.25 -8.40
N GLN A 96 -0.82 -7.69 -7.58
CA GLN A 96 -0.49 -7.29 -6.21
C GLN A 96 -1.34 -8.03 -5.20
N LYS A 97 -0.76 -8.25 -4.01
CA LYS A 97 -1.52 -8.56 -2.82
C LYS A 97 -1.26 -7.47 -1.81
N GLN A 98 -2.32 -6.97 -1.18
CA GLN A 98 -2.25 -5.83 -0.29
C GLN A 98 -2.72 -6.22 1.10
N LYS A 99 -1.97 -5.78 2.10
CA LYS A 99 -2.36 -5.89 3.50
C LYS A 99 -2.50 -4.48 4.04
N TRP A 100 -3.50 -4.23 4.88
CA TRP A 100 -3.87 -2.89 5.30
C TRP A 100 -3.78 -2.73 6.80
N ALA A 101 -3.35 -1.54 7.23
CA ALA A 101 -3.30 -1.14 8.63
C ALA A 101 -4.14 0.11 8.84
N LEU A 102 -4.82 0.18 9.98
CA LEU A 102 -5.54 1.38 10.42
C LEU A 102 -4.63 2.15 11.36
N LEU A 103 -4.22 3.34 10.96
CA LEU A 103 -3.36 4.22 11.74
C LEU A 103 -4.11 5.49 12.10
N ARG A 104 -4.03 5.87 13.37
CA ARG A 104 -4.65 7.11 13.85
C ARG A 104 -3.61 8.20 13.99
N PHE A 105 -3.88 9.33 13.34
CA PHE A 105 -3.05 10.53 13.44
C PHE A 105 -3.38 11.28 14.74
N HIS A 106 -2.34 11.71 15.45
CA HIS A 106 -2.47 12.47 16.70
C HIS A 106 -2.45 13.95 16.45
#